data_2def51a0bd93b90a344ee5361c1cca18
#
_entry.id   2def51a0bd93b90a344ee5361c1cca18
#
_cell.length_a   1.000
_cell.length_b   1.000
_cell.length_c   1.000
_cell.angle_alpha   90.00
_cell.angle_beta   90.00
_cell.angle_gamma   90.00
#
_symmetry.space_group_name_H-M   'P 1'
#
loop_
_entity.id
_entity.type
_entity.pdbx_description
1 polymer ?
#
loop_
_entity_poly.entity_id
_entity_poly.type
_entity_poly.pdbx_seq_one_letter_code
_entity_poly.pdbx_strand_id
1 'polypeptide(L)'
;MTKDIPDKSIDMILCDLPYGVTQNNLDITLSFDKLWEQYNRIIKDNGCIALFAQGLFYIDLINSNRKMFKYDLVWDKELVSSFLNAKRMPLRRHEQIAIFYKKLPSYNPQFMQGKPAHSKGNAYKSKDVVNHNYGKYKPIETNTNTLKYPTSILKFQKPHPSQTLHRTEKPILLLEYLIKTYTNEGETVIDNCMGSGSAGVACINTNRNFIGMELDKEYFKIAKDRIEKTIKSE
;
A
#
# COMPACT_ATOMS: atom_id res chain seq x y z
N MET A 1 -2.49 20.52 -7.64
CA MET A 1 -1.53 19.54 -8.15
C MET A 1 -2.18 18.44 -9.01
N THR A 2 -3.34 17.90 -8.67
CA THR A 2 -3.99 16.82 -9.47
C THR A 2 -4.88 17.32 -10.61
N LYS A 3 -5.07 18.63 -10.78
CA LYS A 3 -6.00 19.22 -11.77
C LYS A 3 -5.68 18.87 -13.22
N ASP A 4 -4.39 18.68 -13.52
CA ASP A 4 -3.91 18.38 -14.87
C ASP A 4 -3.95 16.88 -15.22
N ILE A 5 -4.34 16.03 -14.24
CA ILE A 5 -4.48 14.59 -14.45
C ILE A 5 -5.87 14.34 -15.03
N PRO A 6 -5.97 13.62 -16.16
CA PRO A 6 -7.25 13.26 -16.75
C PRO A 6 -8.13 12.43 -15.82
N ASP A 7 -9.43 12.55 -15.95
CA ASP A 7 -10.39 11.74 -15.21
C ASP A 7 -10.21 10.26 -15.57
N LYS A 8 -10.35 9.38 -14.57
CA LYS A 8 -10.30 7.91 -14.76
C LYS A 8 -9.04 7.41 -15.48
N SER A 9 -7.90 8.07 -15.28
CA SER A 9 -6.64 7.71 -15.94
C SER A 9 -5.67 6.92 -15.05
N ILE A 10 -5.89 6.90 -13.74
CA ILE A 10 -4.98 6.29 -12.74
C ILE A 10 -5.47 4.90 -12.34
N ASP A 11 -4.57 3.92 -12.39
CA ASP A 11 -4.84 2.54 -11.97
C ASP A 11 -4.65 2.35 -10.48
N MET A 12 -3.64 3.00 -9.88
CA MET A 12 -3.39 2.92 -8.45
C MET A 12 -2.97 4.27 -7.87
N ILE A 13 -3.52 4.61 -6.71
CA ILE A 13 -3.01 5.65 -5.83
C ILE A 13 -2.30 4.96 -4.68
N LEU A 14 -1.00 5.20 -4.53
CA LEU A 14 -0.16 4.64 -3.46
C LEU A 14 0.55 5.79 -2.75
N CYS A 15 0.11 6.14 -1.56
CA CYS A 15 0.56 7.36 -0.92
C CYS A 15 0.70 7.24 0.60
N ASP A 16 1.75 7.88 1.13
CA ASP A 16 1.96 8.14 2.55
C ASP A 16 1.56 9.60 2.83
N LEU A 17 0.30 9.82 3.14
CA LEU A 17 -0.25 11.16 3.40
C LEU A 17 0.38 11.79 4.65
N PRO A 18 0.51 13.12 4.75
CA PRO A 18 0.86 13.78 6.00
C PRO A 18 -0.26 13.58 7.04
N TYR A 19 0.10 13.18 8.26
CA TYR A 19 -0.86 12.81 9.31
C TYR A 19 -1.28 13.98 10.20
N GLY A 20 -0.58 15.14 10.13
CA GLY A 20 -0.80 16.30 10.99
C GLY A 20 -0.46 16.06 12.46
N VAL A 21 0.39 15.08 12.76
CA VAL A 21 0.72 14.67 14.15
C VAL A 21 2.18 14.91 14.54
N THR A 22 3.01 15.35 13.60
CA THR A 22 4.43 15.61 13.85
C THR A 22 4.72 17.12 13.88
N GLN A 23 5.86 17.52 14.47
CA GLN A 23 6.33 18.91 14.44
C GLN A 23 6.99 19.29 13.11
N ASN A 24 6.84 18.49 12.07
CA ASN A 24 7.36 18.78 10.74
C ASN A 24 6.43 19.77 10.03
N ASN A 25 6.97 20.88 9.51
CA ASN A 25 6.21 21.90 8.79
C ASN A 25 5.47 21.38 7.53
N LEU A 26 5.85 20.21 7.02
CA LEU A 26 5.20 19.54 5.89
C LEU A 26 4.05 18.61 6.32
N ASP A 27 3.88 18.38 7.61
CA ASP A 27 2.82 17.53 8.15
C ASP A 27 1.53 18.34 8.39
N ILE A 28 0.92 18.78 7.29
CA ILE A 28 -0.28 19.62 7.28
C ILE A 28 -1.53 18.74 7.29
N THR A 29 -2.50 19.09 8.12
CA THR A 29 -3.82 18.43 8.13
C THR A 29 -4.52 18.58 6.77
N LEU A 30 -4.76 17.49 6.08
CA LEU A 30 -5.46 17.46 4.80
C LEU A 30 -6.98 17.48 5.00
N SER A 31 -7.69 18.24 4.16
CA SER A 31 -9.14 18.09 4.03
C SER A 31 -9.46 16.80 3.29
N PHE A 32 -10.03 15.82 3.98
CA PHE A 32 -10.44 14.56 3.37
C PHE A 32 -11.48 14.76 2.24
N ASP A 33 -12.39 15.71 2.35
CA ASP A 33 -13.39 15.99 1.31
C ASP A 33 -12.72 16.36 -0.02
N LYS A 34 -11.76 17.30 0.03
CA LYS A 34 -10.98 17.71 -1.16
C LYS A 34 -10.10 16.59 -1.69
N LEU A 35 -9.54 15.78 -0.80
CA LEU A 35 -8.74 14.60 -1.18
C LEU A 35 -9.60 13.61 -1.95
N TRP A 36 -10.75 13.22 -1.39
CA TRP A 36 -11.65 12.25 -2.00
C TRP A 36 -12.31 12.76 -3.28
N GLU A 37 -12.60 14.06 -3.38
CA GLU A 37 -13.06 14.67 -4.63
C GLU A 37 -12.08 14.38 -5.77
N GLN A 38 -10.78 14.67 -5.57
CA GLN A 38 -9.76 14.46 -6.58
C GLN A 38 -9.45 12.98 -6.81
N TYR A 39 -9.31 12.19 -5.75
CA TYR A 39 -9.05 10.76 -5.88
C TYR A 39 -10.18 10.05 -6.63
N ASN A 40 -11.44 10.36 -6.33
CA ASN A 40 -12.59 9.82 -7.03
C ASN A 40 -12.66 10.21 -8.49
N ARG A 41 -12.15 11.39 -8.85
CA ARG A 41 -12.13 11.88 -10.22
C ARG A 41 -11.06 11.13 -11.04
N ILE A 42 -9.84 11.04 -10.54
CA ILE A 42 -8.70 10.52 -11.30
C ILE A 42 -8.60 8.99 -11.32
N ILE A 43 -9.04 8.31 -10.24
CA ILE A 43 -8.94 6.85 -10.16
C ILE A 43 -9.92 6.15 -11.10
N LYS A 44 -9.48 5.12 -11.80
CA LYS A 44 -10.35 4.23 -12.58
C LYS A 44 -11.36 3.53 -11.69
N ASP A 45 -12.49 3.09 -12.23
CA ASP A 45 -13.53 2.41 -11.45
C ASP A 45 -13.03 1.12 -10.79
N ASN A 46 -12.13 0.41 -11.46
CA ASN A 46 -11.42 -0.79 -10.96
C ASN A 46 -10.00 -0.47 -10.48
N GLY A 47 -9.69 0.79 -10.20
CA GLY A 47 -8.41 1.19 -9.61
C GLY A 47 -8.37 0.98 -8.11
N CYS A 48 -7.16 0.83 -7.56
CA CYS A 48 -6.90 0.63 -6.14
C CYS A 48 -6.33 1.90 -5.50
N ILE A 49 -6.77 2.22 -4.29
CA ILE A 49 -6.18 3.28 -3.47
C ILE A 49 -5.61 2.62 -2.22
N ALA A 50 -4.30 2.69 -2.02
CA ALA A 50 -3.58 2.17 -0.87
C ALA A 50 -2.91 3.33 -0.12
N LEU A 51 -3.37 3.60 1.10
CA LEU A 51 -2.90 4.72 1.90
C LEU A 51 -2.30 4.23 3.20
N PHE A 52 -1.04 4.64 3.46
CA PHE A 52 -0.41 4.40 4.75
C PHE A 52 -1.06 5.27 5.82
N ALA A 53 -1.26 4.69 7.00
CA ALA A 53 -1.88 5.40 8.12
C ALA A 53 -1.55 4.75 9.46
N GLN A 54 -1.70 5.51 10.55
CA GLN A 54 -1.56 4.98 11.90
C GLN A 54 -2.36 5.79 12.92
N GLY A 55 -2.72 5.15 14.05
CA GLY A 55 -3.36 5.81 15.20
C GLY A 55 -4.71 6.44 14.84
N LEU A 56 -4.96 7.64 15.33
CA LEU A 56 -6.22 8.38 15.08
C LEU A 56 -6.39 8.73 13.60
N PHE A 57 -5.30 9.10 12.93
CA PHE A 57 -5.35 9.38 11.49
C PHE A 57 -5.91 8.19 10.68
N TYR A 58 -5.56 6.96 11.03
CA TYR A 58 -6.11 5.76 10.40
C TYR A 58 -7.63 5.66 10.59
N ILE A 59 -8.12 5.95 11.80
CA ILE A 59 -9.56 5.92 12.10
C ILE A 59 -10.30 7.00 11.29
N ASP A 60 -9.76 8.22 11.27
CA ASP A 60 -10.35 9.35 10.57
C ASP A 60 -10.35 9.11 9.05
N LEU A 61 -9.27 8.56 8.51
CA LEU A 61 -9.15 8.19 7.10
C LEU A 61 -10.23 7.17 6.68
N ILE A 62 -10.44 6.10 7.46
CA ILE A 62 -11.48 5.12 7.16
C ILE A 62 -12.87 5.75 7.27
N ASN A 63 -13.12 6.53 8.32
CA ASN A 63 -14.41 7.18 8.54
C ASN A 63 -14.75 8.18 7.43
N SER A 64 -13.74 8.84 6.85
CA SER A 64 -13.94 9.80 5.77
C SER A 64 -14.46 9.17 4.46
N ASN A 65 -14.25 7.85 4.25
CA ASN A 65 -14.78 7.16 3.08
C ASN A 65 -15.08 5.67 3.33
N ARG A 66 -15.94 5.38 4.28
CA ARG A 66 -16.37 4.01 4.63
C ARG A 66 -16.92 3.21 3.46
N LYS A 67 -17.55 3.87 2.48
CA LYS A 67 -18.13 3.21 1.32
C LYS A 67 -17.07 2.54 0.44
N MET A 68 -15.94 3.19 0.27
CA MET A 68 -14.84 2.67 -0.55
C MET A 68 -13.86 1.83 0.24
N PHE A 69 -13.74 1.99 1.56
CA PHE A 69 -12.89 1.15 2.40
C PHE A 69 -13.30 -0.32 2.32
N LYS A 70 -12.33 -1.22 2.15
CA LYS A 70 -12.56 -2.66 2.02
C LYS A 70 -11.87 -3.48 3.10
N TYR A 71 -10.58 -3.26 3.28
CA TYR A 71 -9.76 -3.93 4.29
C TYR A 71 -8.45 -3.17 4.48
N ASP A 72 -7.68 -3.61 5.45
CA ASP A 72 -6.33 -3.11 5.68
C ASP A 72 -5.29 -4.21 5.60
N LEU A 73 -4.07 -3.78 5.36
CA LEU A 73 -2.86 -4.58 5.52
C LEU A 73 -2.05 -3.99 6.67
N VAL A 74 -1.39 -4.84 7.42
CA VAL A 74 -0.50 -4.44 8.51
C VAL A 74 0.94 -4.60 8.04
N TRP A 75 1.65 -3.50 7.90
CA TRP A 75 3.08 -3.53 7.65
C TRP A 75 3.84 -3.69 8.98
N ASP A 76 4.40 -4.87 9.24
CA ASP A 76 5.37 -5.11 10.29
C ASP A 76 6.75 -4.60 9.84
N LYS A 77 7.22 -3.53 10.49
CA LYS A 77 8.48 -2.84 10.15
C LYS A 77 9.73 -3.60 10.58
N GLU A 78 9.56 -4.65 11.38
CA GLU A 78 10.63 -5.41 12.02
C GLU A 78 11.58 -4.56 12.90
N LEU A 79 11.31 -3.26 12.98
CA LEU A 79 11.96 -2.30 13.85
C LEU A 79 10.92 -1.56 14.69
N VAL A 80 11.24 -1.30 15.92
CA VAL A 80 10.38 -0.54 16.84
C VAL A 80 10.60 0.96 16.69
N SER A 81 9.54 1.72 16.94
CA SER A 81 9.54 3.18 17.03
C SER A 81 8.95 3.65 18.36
N SER A 82 9.00 4.97 18.60
CA SER A 82 8.46 5.57 19.84
C SER A 82 9.21 5.18 21.12
N PHE A 83 10.53 5.02 21.05
CA PHE A 83 11.37 4.57 22.15
C PHE A 83 11.24 5.44 23.42
N LEU A 84 10.92 6.72 23.29
CA LEU A 84 10.65 7.63 24.41
C LEU A 84 9.47 7.20 25.30
N ASN A 85 8.58 6.37 24.75
CA ASN A 85 7.41 5.85 25.46
C ASN A 85 7.62 4.43 26.01
N ALA A 86 8.83 3.87 25.98
CA ALA A 86 9.10 2.49 26.37
C ALA A 86 8.67 2.12 27.79
N LYS A 87 8.67 3.11 28.71
CA LYS A 87 8.23 2.93 30.11
C LYS A 87 6.73 3.19 30.34
N ARG A 88 5.98 3.56 29.28
CA ARG A 88 4.57 3.99 29.38
C ARG A 88 3.63 3.12 28.57
N MET A 89 4.10 2.58 27.45
CA MET A 89 3.30 1.75 26.54
C MET A 89 4.19 0.84 25.70
N PRO A 90 3.63 -0.23 25.09
CA PRO A 90 4.35 -1.05 24.12
C PRO A 90 4.89 -0.22 22.95
N LEU A 91 6.10 -0.51 22.51
CA LEU A 91 6.72 0.16 21.39
C LEU A 91 5.99 -0.20 20.08
N ARG A 92 5.74 0.81 19.26
CA ARG A 92 5.07 0.61 17.98
C ARG A 92 6.02 -0.04 16.98
N ARG A 93 5.54 -1.11 16.36
CA ARG A 93 6.32 -1.89 15.38
C ARG A 93 5.66 -1.94 14.00
N HIS A 94 4.42 -1.47 13.86
CA HIS A 94 3.65 -1.60 12.63
C HIS A 94 3.00 -0.29 12.20
N GLU A 95 2.60 -0.25 10.94
CA GLU A 95 1.68 0.72 10.33
C GLU A 95 0.59 -0.03 9.58
N GLN A 96 -0.60 0.58 9.43
CA GLN A 96 -1.66 0.08 8.60
C GLN A 96 -1.55 0.65 7.19
N ILE A 97 -2.05 -0.12 6.22
CA ILE A 97 -2.24 0.31 4.84
C ILE A 97 -3.71 0.10 4.51
N ALA A 98 -4.47 1.18 4.46
CA ALA A 98 -5.90 1.14 4.19
C ALA A 98 -6.15 0.99 2.69
N ILE A 99 -6.95 -0.02 2.30
CA ILE A 99 -7.27 -0.33 0.91
C ILE A 99 -8.70 0.10 0.58
N PHE A 100 -8.80 0.95 -0.44
CA PHE A 100 -10.07 1.48 -0.93
C PHE A 100 -10.23 1.20 -2.42
N TYR A 101 -11.44 0.85 -2.84
CA TYR A 101 -11.82 0.75 -4.24
C TYR A 101 -13.34 0.81 -4.43
N LYS A 102 -13.78 1.16 -5.66
CA LYS A 102 -15.21 1.14 -6.06
C LYS A 102 -15.63 -0.24 -6.53
N LYS A 103 -14.92 -0.77 -7.53
CA LYS A 103 -15.08 -2.12 -8.08
C LYS A 103 -13.80 -2.90 -7.79
N LEU A 104 -13.87 -4.21 -7.76
CA LEU A 104 -12.73 -5.07 -7.50
C LEU A 104 -11.58 -4.72 -8.48
N PRO A 105 -10.40 -4.32 -7.96
CA PRO A 105 -9.24 -4.00 -8.79
C PRO A 105 -8.55 -5.26 -9.32
N SER A 106 -7.54 -5.08 -10.16
CA SER A 106 -6.57 -6.14 -10.43
C SER A 106 -6.04 -6.67 -9.12
N TYR A 107 -6.00 -8.00 -8.98
CA TYR A 107 -5.44 -8.65 -7.80
C TYR A 107 -4.52 -9.79 -8.21
N ASN A 108 -3.23 -9.54 -8.08
CA ASN A 108 -2.16 -10.47 -8.40
C ASN A 108 -1.55 -10.98 -7.09
N PRO A 109 -2.01 -12.11 -6.52
CA PRO A 109 -1.53 -12.58 -5.23
C PRO A 109 -0.03 -12.88 -5.28
N GLN A 110 0.75 -12.25 -4.42
CA GLN A 110 2.18 -12.47 -4.29
C GLN A 110 2.39 -13.69 -3.37
N PHE A 111 2.47 -14.87 -3.98
CA PHE A 111 2.60 -16.13 -3.25
C PHE A 111 3.86 -16.19 -2.40
N MET A 112 3.74 -16.79 -1.22
CA MET A 112 4.84 -16.97 -0.26
C MET A 112 5.19 -18.44 -0.11
N GLN A 113 6.46 -18.73 0.17
CA GLN A 113 6.90 -20.07 0.53
C GLN A 113 6.39 -20.42 1.94
N GLY A 114 5.85 -21.60 2.10
CA GLY A 114 5.35 -22.10 3.36
C GLY A 114 5.48 -23.61 3.49
N LYS A 115 5.03 -24.17 4.59
CA LYS A 115 5.00 -25.63 4.77
C LYS A 115 3.94 -26.26 3.84
N PRO A 116 4.16 -27.45 3.28
CA PRO A 116 3.11 -28.17 2.54
C PRO A 116 1.84 -28.31 3.37
N ALA A 117 0.67 -28.27 2.74
CA ALA A 117 -0.56 -28.55 3.42
C ALA A 117 -0.63 -30.03 3.83
N HIS A 118 -1.13 -30.32 5.02
CA HIS A 118 -1.24 -31.70 5.54
C HIS A 118 -2.30 -32.55 4.81
N SER A 119 -3.24 -31.92 4.10
CA SER A 119 -4.32 -32.63 3.39
C SER A 119 -4.81 -31.81 2.19
N LYS A 120 -5.48 -32.48 1.27
CA LYS A 120 -6.14 -31.84 0.11
C LYS A 120 -7.38 -31.01 0.51
N GLY A 121 -7.70 -30.93 1.79
CA GLY A 121 -8.87 -30.23 2.29
C GLY A 121 -10.21 -30.89 1.90
N ASN A 122 -11.31 -30.20 2.14
CA ASN A 122 -12.67 -30.70 1.84
C ASN A 122 -13.02 -30.66 0.33
N ALA A 123 -12.24 -29.98 -0.48
CA ALA A 123 -12.46 -29.91 -1.93
C ALA A 123 -12.47 -31.30 -2.61
N TYR A 124 -11.77 -32.27 -2.02
CA TYR A 124 -11.75 -33.66 -2.48
C TYR A 124 -13.14 -34.34 -2.45
N LYS A 125 -14.09 -33.82 -1.69
CA LYS A 125 -15.41 -34.42 -1.52
C LYS A 125 -16.47 -33.94 -2.51
N SER A 126 -16.15 -33.11 -3.48
CA SER A 126 -17.01 -32.61 -4.59
C SER A 126 -18.43 -32.13 -4.21
N LYS A 127 -18.77 -32.00 -2.94
CA LYS A 127 -20.10 -31.58 -2.45
C LYS A 127 -20.00 -30.15 -1.89
N ASP A 128 -21.06 -29.38 -2.10
CA ASP A 128 -21.21 -28.10 -1.43
C ASP A 128 -21.09 -28.29 0.09
N VAL A 129 -20.30 -27.45 0.72
CA VAL A 129 -20.13 -27.41 2.17
C VAL A 129 -20.99 -26.29 2.71
N VAL A 130 -21.76 -26.62 3.77
CA VAL A 130 -22.52 -25.63 4.53
C VAL A 130 -21.74 -25.34 5.83
N ASN A 131 -21.43 -24.09 6.06
CA ASN A 131 -20.79 -23.65 7.29
C ASN A 131 -21.61 -22.50 7.89
N HIS A 132 -21.79 -22.49 9.21
CA HIS A 132 -22.58 -21.45 9.90
C HIS A 132 -21.98 -20.03 9.69
N ASN A 133 -20.68 -19.91 9.52
CA ASN A 133 -20.00 -18.60 9.31
C ASN A 133 -20.01 -18.14 7.85
N TYR A 134 -19.98 -19.08 6.89
CA TYR A 134 -19.79 -18.77 5.45
C TYR A 134 -20.97 -19.19 4.57
N GLY A 135 -22.00 -19.80 5.16
CA GLY A 135 -23.14 -20.31 4.41
C GLY A 135 -22.75 -21.50 3.51
N LYS A 136 -23.41 -21.58 2.35
CA LYS A 136 -23.16 -22.63 1.35
C LYS A 136 -22.06 -22.14 0.38
N TYR A 137 -20.99 -22.93 0.24
CA TYR A 137 -19.91 -22.62 -0.70
C TYR A 137 -19.33 -23.90 -1.32
N LYS A 138 -18.69 -23.75 -2.49
CA LYS A 138 -17.89 -24.81 -3.11
C LYS A 138 -16.48 -24.74 -2.54
N PRO A 139 -15.97 -25.83 -1.93
CA PRO A 139 -14.59 -25.84 -1.47
C PRO A 139 -13.61 -25.64 -2.64
N ILE A 140 -12.62 -24.81 -2.42
CA ILE A 140 -11.50 -24.66 -3.35
C ILE A 140 -10.50 -25.79 -3.06
N GLU A 141 -9.98 -26.43 -4.09
CA GLU A 141 -8.95 -27.44 -3.94
C GLU A 141 -7.72 -26.85 -3.26
N THR A 142 -7.33 -27.43 -2.14
CA THR A 142 -6.14 -27.00 -1.40
C THR A 142 -4.91 -27.42 -2.16
N ASN A 143 -4.14 -26.45 -2.64
CA ASN A 143 -2.86 -26.74 -3.27
C ASN A 143 -1.89 -27.33 -2.22
N THR A 144 -1.45 -28.57 -2.45
CA THR A 144 -0.53 -29.28 -1.55
C THR A 144 0.93 -28.85 -1.71
N ASN A 145 1.22 -27.95 -2.65
CA ASN A 145 2.56 -27.39 -2.83
C ASN A 145 2.93 -26.45 -1.66
N THR A 146 4.15 -25.97 -1.68
CA THR A 146 4.69 -25.04 -0.68
C THR A 146 4.28 -23.60 -0.88
N LEU A 147 3.59 -23.27 -1.99
CA LEU A 147 3.11 -21.90 -2.26
C LEU A 147 1.84 -21.62 -1.47
N LYS A 148 1.83 -20.52 -0.71
CA LYS A 148 0.72 -20.05 0.11
C LYS A 148 0.23 -18.69 -0.36
N TYR A 149 -1.07 -18.48 -0.32
CA TYR A 149 -1.63 -17.16 -0.53
C TYR A 149 -1.08 -16.17 0.50
N PRO A 150 -0.91 -14.91 0.11
CA PRO A 150 -0.45 -13.87 1.02
C PRO A 150 -1.42 -13.66 2.18
N THR A 151 -0.90 -13.16 3.29
CA THR A 151 -1.67 -12.78 4.47
C THR A 151 -1.74 -11.26 4.61
N SER A 152 -2.60 -10.77 5.49
CA SER A 152 -2.74 -9.34 5.75
C SER A 152 -1.56 -8.72 6.52
N ILE A 153 -0.61 -9.53 7.02
CA ILE A 153 0.58 -9.03 7.71
C ILE A 153 1.77 -9.12 6.77
N LEU A 154 2.31 -7.96 6.40
CA LEU A 154 3.43 -7.80 5.49
C LEU A 154 4.70 -7.51 6.30
N LYS A 155 5.73 -8.34 6.15
CA LYS A 155 7.01 -8.18 6.85
C LYS A 155 8.03 -7.61 5.88
N PHE A 156 8.34 -6.35 6.04
CA PHE A 156 9.38 -5.65 5.28
C PHE A 156 10.17 -4.76 6.23
N GLN A 157 11.44 -5.03 6.38
CA GLN A 157 12.29 -4.26 7.27
C GLN A 157 12.32 -2.78 6.85
N LYS A 158 12.06 -1.88 7.80
CA LYS A 158 12.23 -0.44 7.56
C LYS A 158 13.72 -0.15 7.35
N PRO A 159 14.08 0.66 6.34
CA PRO A 159 15.46 1.10 6.17
C PRO A 159 16.00 1.79 7.43
N HIS A 160 17.28 1.56 7.74
CA HIS A 160 17.90 2.25 8.87
C HIS A 160 17.99 3.76 8.60
N PRO A 161 17.78 4.64 9.59
CA PRO A 161 17.79 6.10 9.39
C PRO A 161 19.04 6.67 8.71
N SER A 162 20.22 6.01 8.88
CA SER A 162 21.45 6.41 8.20
C SER A 162 21.48 6.08 6.70
N GLN A 163 20.54 5.29 6.20
CA GLN A 163 20.46 4.84 4.81
C GLN A 163 19.30 5.50 4.05
N THR A 164 18.47 6.31 4.75
CA THR A 164 17.29 6.93 4.17
C THR A 164 17.61 8.35 3.68
N LEU A 165 17.06 8.70 2.53
CA LEU A 165 17.11 10.06 1.98
C LEU A 165 15.96 10.94 2.53
N HIS A 166 14.92 10.31 3.07
CA HIS A 166 13.78 10.97 3.71
C HIS A 166 13.44 10.27 5.04
N ARG A 167 13.06 11.04 6.07
CA ARG A 167 12.81 10.51 7.44
C ARG A 167 11.72 9.46 7.52
N THR A 168 10.70 9.54 6.65
CA THR A 168 9.55 8.63 6.59
C THR A 168 9.60 7.70 5.40
N GLU A 169 10.77 7.51 4.78
CA GLU A 169 10.93 6.67 3.60
C GLU A 169 10.37 5.27 3.80
N LYS A 170 9.54 4.84 2.85
CA LYS A 170 8.99 3.47 2.83
C LYS A 170 9.95 2.52 2.10
N PRO A 171 10.06 1.25 2.54
CA PRO A 171 10.89 0.26 1.85
C PRO A 171 10.44 0.06 0.41
N ILE A 172 11.37 0.11 -0.54
CA ILE A 172 11.06 -0.10 -1.97
C ILE A 172 10.38 -1.46 -2.17
N LEU A 173 10.87 -2.52 -1.55
CA LEU A 173 10.30 -3.87 -1.66
C LEU A 173 8.84 -3.96 -1.19
N LEU A 174 8.44 -3.18 -0.17
CA LEU A 174 7.04 -3.10 0.26
C LEU A 174 6.18 -2.41 -0.81
N LEU A 175 6.69 -1.32 -1.39
CA LEU A 175 5.98 -0.58 -2.44
C LEU A 175 5.85 -1.43 -3.71
N GLU A 176 6.91 -2.14 -4.12
CA GLU A 176 6.86 -3.10 -5.23
C GLU A 176 5.83 -4.21 -5.00
N TYR A 177 5.78 -4.75 -3.77
CA TYR A 177 4.79 -5.76 -3.40
C TYR A 177 3.35 -5.24 -3.59
N LEU A 178 3.06 -4.01 -3.11
CA LEU A 178 1.74 -3.39 -3.25
C LEU A 178 1.42 -3.09 -4.71
N ILE A 179 2.36 -2.53 -5.46
CA ILE A 179 2.21 -2.22 -6.88
C ILE A 179 1.93 -3.50 -7.69
N LYS A 180 2.73 -4.53 -7.53
CA LYS A 180 2.53 -5.82 -8.20
C LYS A 180 1.18 -6.46 -7.85
N THR A 181 0.75 -6.31 -6.59
CA THR A 181 -0.51 -6.90 -6.12
C THR A 181 -1.72 -6.25 -6.78
N TYR A 182 -1.73 -4.92 -6.95
CA TYR A 182 -2.93 -4.18 -7.35
C TYR A 182 -2.87 -3.57 -8.74
N THR A 183 -1.79 -3.80 -9.48
CA THR A 183 -1.63 -3.32 -10.87
C THR A 183 -0.99 -4.36 -11.77
N ASN A 184 -1.18 -4.17 -13.08
CA ASN A 184 -0.47 -4.90 -14.13
C ASN A 184 0.66 -4.04 -14.70
N GLU A 185 1.60 -4.65 -15.44
CA GLU A 185 2.66 -3.91 -16.14
C GLU A 185 2.07 -2.90 -17.12
N GLY A 186 2.72 -1.74 -17.23
CA GLY A 186 2.26 -0.62 -18.07
C GLY A 186 1.15 0.22 -17.47
N GLU A 187 0.51 -0.19 -16.35
CA GLU A 187 -0.49 0.61 -15.64
C GLU A 187 0.16 1.78 -14.89
N THR A 188 -0.64 2.80 -14.56
CA THR A 188 -0.16 4.06 -13.99
C THR A 188 -0.44 4.15 -12.49
N VAL A 189 0.62 4.36 -11.74
CA VAL A 189 0.59 4.61 -10.28
C VAL A 189 0.86 6.08 -9.99
N ILE A 190 0.13 6.67 -9.05
CA ILE A 190 0.37 8.03 -8.58
C ILE A 190 0.70 8.04 -7.09
N ASP A 191 1.68 8.88 -6.73
CA ASP A 191 1.97 9.29 -5.35
C ASP A 191 2.03 10.81 -5.28
N ASN A 192 1.06 11.41 -4.61
CA ASN A 192 0.97 12.87 -4.48
C ASN A 192 1.70 13.45 -3.27
N CYS A 193 2.46 12.63 -2.55
CA CYS A 193 3.34 13.00 -1.44
C CYS A 193 4.62 12.15 -1.49
N MET A 194 5.30 12.14 -2.67
CA MET A 194 6.32 11.14 -3.00
C MET A 194 7.62 11.22 -2.18
N GLY A 195 7.85 12.31 -1.43
CA GLY A 195 9.06 12.51 -0.63
C GLY A 195 10.33 12.29 -1.45
N SER A 196 11.15 11.30 -1.07
CA SER A 196 12.38 10.93 -1.78
C SER A 196 12.17 10.02 -3.00
N GLY A 197 10.93 9.78 -3.45
CA GLY A 197 10.62 9.07 -4.70
C GLY A 197 10.69 7.54 -4.64
N SER A 198 10.60 6.93 -3.46
CA SER A 198 10.65 5.47 -3.33
C SER A 198 9.56 4.76 -4.13
N ALA A 199 8.35 5.34 -4.20
CA ALA A 199 7.25 4.80 -5.01
C ALA A 199 7.59 4.85 -6.52
N GLY A 200 8.26 5.91 -6.98
CA GLY A 200 8.71 6.02 -8.36
C GLY A 200 9.75 4.96 -8.71
N VAL A 201 10.76 4.75 -7.86
CA VAL A 201 11.74 3.66 -8.05
C VAL A 201 11.03 2.30 -8.10
N ALA A 202 10.09 2.03 -7.18
CA ALA A 202 9.33 0.78 -7.17
C ALA A 202 8.50 0.58 -8.45
N CYS A 203 7.95 1.66 -9.01
CA CYS A 203 7.23 1.62 -10.29
C CYS A 203 8.14 1.23 -11.45
N ILE A 204 9.34 1.85 -11.56
CA ILE A 204 10.32 1.50 -12.59
C ILE A 204 10.70 0.03 -12.44
N ASN A 205 11.19 -0.40 -11.29
CA ASN A 205 11.57 -1.80 -11.04
C ASN A 205 10.48 -2.83 -11.36
N THR A 206 9.24 -2.39 -11.52
CA THR A 206 8.09 -3.27 -11.76
C THR A 206 7.39 -3.01 -13.10
N ASN A 207 8.00 -2.21 -13.99
CA ASN A 207 7.45 -1.85 -15.31
C ASN A 207 6.09 -1.13 -15.24
N ARG A 208 5.90 -0.22 -14.27
CA ARG A 208 4.71 0.62 -14.16
C ARG A 208 5.04 2.08 -14.47
N ASN A 209 4.07 2.80 -15.04
CA ASN A 209 4.17 4.24 -15.20
C ASN A 209 3.99 4.94 -13.85
N PHE A 210 4.72 6.03 -13.63
CA PHE A 210 4.67 6.76 -12.37
C PHE A 210 4.37 8.24 -12.57
N ILE A 211 3.47 8.77 -11.75
CA ILE A 211 3.24 10.20 -11.58
C ILE A 211 3.53 10.55 -10.12
N GLY A 212 4.56 11.35 -9.88
CA GLY A 212 4.96 11.78 -8.54
C GLY A 212 4.74 13.27 -8.33
N MET A 213 4.31 13.66 -7.14
CA MET A 213 4.19 15.05 -6.72
C MET A 213 4.86 15.25 -5.38
N GLU A 214 5.59 16.37 -5.24
CA GLU A 214 6.22 16.79 -4.00
C GLU A 214 6.20 18.31 -3.92
N LEU A 215 5.88 18.84 -2.75
CA LEU A 215 5.83 20.28 -2.50
C LEU A 215 7.21 20.86 -2.20
N ASP A 216 8.01 20.09 -1.49
CA ASP A 216 9.37 20.47 -1.15
C ASP A 216 10.27 20.33 -2.38
N LYS A 217 10.91 21.44 -2.78
CA LYS A 217 11.73 21.48 -3.98
C LYS A 217 13.00 20.63 -3.87
N GLU A 218 13.56 20.50 -2.68
CA GLU A 218 14.76 19.70 -2.45
C GLU A 218 14.42 18.21 -2.53
N TYR A 219 13.36 17.77 -1.85
CA TYR A 219 12.87 16.41 -1.97
C TYR A 219 12.41 16.08 -3.39
N PHE A 220 11.75 17.00 -4.08
CA PHE A 220 11.39 16.80 -5.48
C PHE A 220 12.62 16.53 -6.35
N LYS A 221 13.70 17.31 -6.17
CA LYS A 221 14.97 17.12 -6.90
C LYS A 221 15.59 15.77 -6.59
N ILE A 222 15.66 15.40 -5.29
CA ILE A 222 16.18 14.10 -4.84
C ILE A 222 15.39 12.96 -5.48
N ALA A 223 14.05 13.02 -5.44
CA ALA A 223 13.17 12.02 -6.03
C ALA A 223 13.39 11.87 -7.53
N LYS A 224 13.42 13.00 -8.25
CA LYS A 224 13.67 13.04 -9.70
C LYS A 224 14.99 12.38 -10.06
N ASP A 225 16.09 12.82 -9.43
CA ASP A 225 17.44 12.29 -9.68
C ASP A 225 17.52 10.78 -9.40
N ARG A 226 16.83 10.32 -8.35
CA ARG A 226 16.78 8.91 -7.96
C ARG A 226 16.03 8.05 -8.99
N ILE A 227 14.87 8.50 -9.43
CA ILE A 227 14.06 7.80 -10.42
C ILE A 227 14.77 7.75 -11.78
N GLU A 228 15.35 8.90 -12.23
CA GLU A 228 16.10 8.96 -13.48
C GLU A 228 17.35 8.06 -13.48
N LYS A 229 18.02 7.90 -12.34
CA LYS A 229 19.14 6.95 -12.20
C LYS A 229 18.68 5.51 -12.34
N THR A 230 17.52 5.16 -11.76
CA THR A 230 16.97 3.81 -11.87
C THR A 230 16.65 3.47 -13.32
N ILE A 231 16.04 4.39 -14.08
CA ILE A 231 15.73 4.20 -15.51
C ILE A 231 17.01 3.96 -16.35
N LYS A 232 18.11 4.60 -16.00
CA LYS A 232 19.39 4.48 -16.75
C LYS A 232 20.17 3.22 -16.41
N SER A 233 19.82 2.52 -15.31
CA SER A 233 20.49 1.29 -14.85
C SER A 233 19.82 0.02 -15.34
N GLU A 234 18.66 0.12 -15.97
CA GLU A 234 17.98 -0.95 -16.72
C GLU A 234 18.47 -1.02 -18.18
#